data_1b460515f788a8ef155f7b6d529ddd60
#
_entry.id   1b460515f788a8ef155f7b6d529ddd60
#
_cell.length_a   1.000
_cell.length_b   1.000
_cell.length_c   1.000
_cell.angle_alpha   90.00
_cell.angle_beta   90.00
_cell.angle_gamma   90.00
#
_symmetry.space_group_name_H-M   'P 1'
#
loop_
_entity.id
_entity.type
_entity.pdbx_description
1 polymer ?
#
loop_
_entity_poly.entity_id
_entity_poly.type
_entity_poly.pdbx_seq_one_letter_code
_entity_poly.pdbx_strand_id
1 'polypeptide(L)'
;MIFKAILSNKTHPELGQATIPLPIQDSEYDHTIGLLEGMDIGSPTAQDCRVDGLDSSYPILDRLVTQTVNVDELDYLAKRLDSFCQSEVEKFQAMASKLCLSDIKDFINLTFCCQQATVITDFTDLERIGKDHALTVCGDSMSMEMIERVGGRTVALDLIQRGIGVVTPYGVVYDNGMKLEPLYDGRHFPAYLYGLPQLGIEIKAGQDGAAAGFLCLPCSDLQIQRTMQRAGSGGQGFHMEVTMDSLPQQVSSVISLTRDGLDELNALCRAIEPLNAEQREKLDAVVLLARPKYAGEVRQLAQNLDQFKFVPKPFDPNADCAMTDLGYVAYHGCLTLEELMKDDPAEQYQQEQEMGGMA
;
A
#
# COMPACT_ATOMS: atom_id res chain seq x y z
N MET A 1 -10.77 -9.98 -0.45
CA MET A 1 -10.08 -11.29 -0.21
C MET A 1 -9.86 -11.94 -1.57
N ILE A 2 -8.62 -12.19 -1.93
CA ILE A 2 -8.20 -12.75 -3.23
C ILE A 2 -7.96 -14.25 -3.12
N PHE A 3 -7.32 -14.68 -2.05
CA PHE A 3 -7.14 -16.09 -1.73
C PHE A 3 -6.96 -16.32 -0.24
N LYS A 4 -7.04 -17.58 0.20
CA LYS A 4 -6.68 -18.01 1.55
C LYS A 4 -5.49 -18.94 1.46
N ALA A 5 -4.50 -18.72 2.33
CA ALA A 5 -3.36 -19.60 2.46
C ALA A 5 -3.46 -20.42 3.76
N ILE A 6 -3.24 -21.72 3.67
CA ILE A 6 -3.08 -22.61 4.83
C ILE A 6 -1.59 -22.69 5.08
N LEU A 7 -1.14 -22.14 6.20
CA LEU A 7 0.26 -22.04 6.57
C LEU A 7 0.60 -22.92 7.78
N SER A 8 1.78 -23.51 7.78
CA SER A 8 2.30 -24.30 8.90
C SER A 8 3.80 -24.06 9.09
N ASN A 9 4.30 -24.46 10.26
CA ASN A 9 5.73 -24.56 10.50
C ASN A 9 6.26 -25.88 9.93
N LYS A 10 7.22 -25.80 8.99
CA LYS A 10 7.79 -26.98 8.33
C LYS A 10 8.56 -27.88 9.30
N THR A 11 9.20 -27.29 10.31
CA THR A 11 10.04 -28.00 11.28
C THR A 11 9.25 -28.46 12.50
N HIS A 12 8.15 -27.79 12.81
CA HIS A 12 7.29 -28.02 13.98
C HIS A 12 5.82 -28.20 13.56
N PRO A 13 5.48 -29.27 12.81
CA PRO A 13 4.10 -29.49 12.33
C PRO A 13 3.11 -29.73 13.47
N GLU A 14 3.59 -30.08 14.67
CA GLU A 14 2.79 -30.23 15.89
C GLU A 14 2.16 -28.91 16.37
N LEU A 15 2.67 -27.75 15.95
CA LEU A 15 2.09 -26.44 16.25
C LEU A 15 0.80 -26.15 15.45
N GLY A 16 0.46 -27.04 14.50
CA GLY A 16 -0.79 -26.97 13.75
C GLY A 16 -0.70 -26.13 12.47
N GLN A 17 -1.85 -25.64 12.03
CA GLN A 17 -2.01 -24.86 10.78
C GLN A 17 -2.85 -23.63 11.04
N ALA A 18 -2.53 -22.55 10.37
CA ALA A 18 -3.32 -21.31 10.34
C ALA A 18 -3.85 -21.07 8.92
N THR A 19 -5.13 -20.67 8.81
CA THR A 19 -5.73 -20.25 7.53
C THR A 19 -5.80 -18.74 7.51
N ILE A 20 -5.01 -18.13 6.64
CA ILE A 20 -4.86 -16.67 6.55
C ILE A 20 -5.58 -16.14 5.30
N PRO A 21 -6.59 -15.28 5.44
CA PRO A 21 -7.22 -14.58 4.33
C PRO A 21 -6.28 -13.47 3.81
N LEU A 22 -6.11 -13.39 2.50
CA LEU A 22 -5.19 -12.45 1.85
C LEU A 22 -5.92 -11.60 0.78
N PRO A 23 -5.66 -10.30 0.63
CA PRO A 23 -4.77 -9.51 1.50
C PRO A 23 -5.25 -9.48 2.95
N ILE A 24 -4.29 -9.36 3.88
CA ILE A 24 -4.59 -9.17 5.30
C ILE A 24 -5.18 -7.77 5.49
N GLN A 25 -6.32 -7.68 6.15
CA GLN A 25 -6.91 -6.38 6.49
C GLN A 25 -6.05 -5.69 7.55
N ASP A 26 -5.90 -4.37 7.47
CA ASP A 26 -5.03 -3.62 8.40
C ASP A 26 -5.44 -3.83 9.86
N SER A 27 -6.74 -3.90 10.17
CA SER A 27 -7.26 -4.20 11.51
C SER A 27 -6.91 -5.60 12.03
N GLU A 28 -6.61 -6.56 11.16
CA GLU A 28 -6.32 -7.95 11.49
C GLU A 28 -4.83 -8.29 11.38
N TYR A 29 -4.01 -7.32 10.94
CA TYR A 29 -2.60 -7.57 10.66
C TYR A 29 -1.84 -8.04 11.90
N ASP A 30 -1.91 -7.28 12.99
CA ASP A 30 -1.19 -7.59 14.23
C ASP A 30 -1.64 -8.92 14.83
N HIS A 31 -2.96 -9.18 14.81
CA HIS A 31 -3.51 -10.46 15.26
C HIS A 31 -3.00 -11.64 14.41
N THR A 32 -2.98 -11.46 13.08
CA THR A 32 -2.50 -12.49 12.15
C THR A 32 -1.02 -12.80 12.36
N ILE A 33 -0.19 -11.77 12.51
CA ILE A 33 1.25 -11.96 12.79
C ILE A 33 1.45 -12.64 14.13
N GLY A 34 0.76 -12.19 15.20
CA GLY A 34 0.82 -12.82 16.52
C GLY A 34 0.41 -14.30 16.52
N LEU A 35 -0.58 -14.67 15.70
CA LEU A 35 -0.95 -16.08 15.50
C LEU A 35 0.19 -16.89 14.88
N LEU A 36 0.85 -16.35 13.85
CA LEU A 36 1.97 -17.02 13.17
C LEU A 36 3.21 -17.12 14.09
N GLU A 37 3.51 -16.07 14.86
CA GLU A 37 4.58 -16.07 15.86
C GLU A 37 4.34 -17.15 16.93
N GLY A 38 3.08 -17.34 17.35
CA GLY A 38 2.70 -18.46 18.24
C GLY A 38 2.97 -19.85 17.66
N MET A 39 3.13 -19.94 16.33
CA MET A 39 3.52 -21.16 15.60
C MET A 39 5.03 -21.18 15.23
N ASP A 40 5.83 -20.26 15.78
CA ASP A 40 7.25 -20.07 15.50
C ASP A 40 7.55 -19.86 14.00
N ILE A 41 6.68 -19.08 13.32
CA ILE A 41 6.80 -18.64 11.91
C ILE A 41 6.33 -17.19 11.76
N GLY A 42 6.43 -16.63 10.57
CA GLY A 42 6.01 -15.26 10.30
C GLY A 42 7.11 -14.22 10.52
N SER A 43 8.37 -14.62 10.45
CA SER A 43 9.51 -13.69 10.46
C SER A 43 9.36 -12.61 9.39
N PRO A 44 9.73 -11.34 9.65
CA PRO A 44 9.67 -10.29 8.63
C PRO A 44 10.66 -10.50 7.47
N THR A 45 11.69 -11.34 7.64
CA THR A 45 12.77 -11.50 6.65
C THR A 45 13.02 -12.94 6.19
N ALA A 46 12.54 -13.94 6.94
CA ALA A 46 12.75 -15.36 6.59
C ALA A 46 11.56 -15.91 5.80
N GLN A 47 11.83 -16.88 4.95
CA GLN A 47 10.81 -17.71 4.30
C GLN A 47 10.56 -18.94 5.20
N ASP A 48 9.73 -18.76 6.23
CA ASP A 48 9.49 -19.74 7.28
C ASP A 48 8.07 -20.35 7.28
N CYS A 49 7.14 -19.73 6.53
CA CYS A 49 5.77 -20.21 6.41
C CYS A 49 5.67 -21.25 5.29
N ARG A 50 5.43 -22.52 5.63
CA ARG A 50 5.13 -23.55 4.63
C ARG A 50 3.68 -23.40 4.16
N VAL A 51 3.47 -23.37 2.86
CA VAL A 51 2.15 -23.35 2.23
C VAL A 51 1.64 -24.78 2.10
N ASP A 52 0.67 -25.18 2.92
CA ASP A 52 0.05 -26.50 2.87
C ASP A 52 -1.13 -26.56 1.88
N GLY A 53 -1.74 -25.43 1.58
CA GLY A 53 -2.81 -25.31 0.60
C GLY A 53 -3.15 -23.85 0.30
N LEU A 54 -3.78 -23.63 -0.86
CA LEU A 54 -4.31 -22.36 -1.30
C LEU A 54 -5.75 -22.54 -1.76
N ASP A 55 -6.65 -21.67 -1.29
CA ASP A 55 -8.01 -21.54 -1.80
C ASP A 55 -8.09 -20.24 -2.62
N SER A 56 -7.96 -20.33 -3.93
CA SER A 56 -7.75 -19.20 -4.82
C SER A 56 -8.50 -19.34 -6.14
N SER A 57 -8.98 -18.20 -6.67
CA SER A 57 -9.45 -18.09 -8.05
C SER A 57 -8.31 -18.02 -9.10
N TYR A 58 -7.05 -18.07 -8.66
CA TYR A 58 -5.84 -18.08 -9.48
C TYR A 58 -5.16 -19.44 -9.43
N PRO A 59 -5.56 -20.44 -10.26
CA PRO A 59 -4.99 -21.79 -10.22
C PRO A 59 -3.47 -21.85 -10.39
N ILE A 60 -2.86 -20.85 -11.02
CA ILE A 60 -1.41 -20.76 -11.18
C ILE A 60 -0.67 -20.69 -9.84
N LEU A 61 -1.32 -20.14 -8.79
CA LEU A 61 -0.74 -20.00 -7.46
C LEU A 61 -0.61 -21.35 -6.72
N ASP A 62 -1.30 -22.40 -7.17
CA ASP A 62 -1.14 -23.76 -6.63
C ASP A 62 0.32 -24.24 -6.70
N ARG A 63 1.14 -23.63 -7.56
CA ARG A 63 2.58 -23.91 -7.63
C ARG A 63 3.36 -23.49 -6.39
N LEU A 64 2.77 -22.64 -5.53
CA LEU A 64 3.34 -22.28 -4.21
C LEU A 64 3.09 -23.34 -3.14
N VAL A 65 2.14 -24.26 -3.36
CA VAL A 65 1.83 -25.34 -2.40
C VAL A 65 3.07 -26.20 -2.20
N THR A 66 3.36 -26.54 -0.95
CA THR A 66 4.55 -27.23 -0.44
C THR A 66 5.83 -26.39 -0.34
N GLN A 67 5.84 -25.16 -0.82
CA GLN A 67 6.97 -24.25 -0.66
C GLN A 67 6.96 -23.56 0.70
N THR A 68 8.11 -23.03 1.10
CA THR A 68 8.23 -22.08 2.20
C THR A 68 8.33 -20.67 1.65
N VAL A 69 7.51 -19.78 2.18
CA VAL A 69 7.41 -18.38 1.75
C VAL A 69 7.42 -17.46 2.96
N ASN A 70 7.57 -16.18 2.74
CA ASN A 70 7.35 -15.17 3.76
C ASN A 70 5.89 -14.70 3.72
N VAL A 71 5.27 -14.49 4.88
CA VAL A 71 3.85 -14.08 4.95
C VAL A 71 3.62 -12.70 4.32
N ASP A 72 4.56 -11.75 4.50
CA ASP A 72 4.45 -10.42 3.90
C ASP A 72 4.59 -10.46 2.37
N GLU A 73 5.32 -11.46 1.81
CA GLU A 73 5.35 -11.71 0.36
C GLU A 73 3.99 -12.17 -0.17
N LEU A 74 3.32 -13.06 0.57
CA LEU A 74 1.96 -13.49 0.21
C LEU A 74 0.96 -12.34 0.28
N ASP A 75 1.05 -11.52 1.31
CA ASP A 75 0.19 -10.35 1.48
C ASP A 75 0.42 -9.31 0.38
N TYR A 76 1.68 -9.03 0.07
CA TYR A 76 2.05 -8.11 -1.00
C TYR A 76 1.56 -8.61 -2.37
N LEU A 77 1.77 -9.90 -2.68
CA LEU A 77 1.27 -10.51 -3.91
C LEU A 77 -0.26 -10.40 -3.99
N ALA A 78 -0.96 -10.69 -2.90
CA ALA A 78 -2.43 -10.59 -2.85
C ALA A 78 -2.91 -9.15 -3.08
N LYS A 79 -2.28 -8.14 -2.48
CA LYS A 79 -2.57 -6.72 -2.70
C LYS A 79 -2.37 -6.33 -4.17
N ARG A 80 -1.30 -6.82 -4.80
CA ARG A 80 -1.06 -6.59 -6.24
C ARG A 80 -2.16 -7.21 -7.10
N LEU A 81 -2.52 -8.47 -6.83
CA LEU A 81 -3.54 -9.20 -7.60
C LEU A 81 -4.96 -8.64 -7.39
N ASP A 82 -5.23 -8.04 -6.22
CA ASP A 82 -6.53 -7.41 -5.91
C ASP A 82 -6.82 -6.19 -6.81
N SER A 83 -5.77 -5.53 -7.28
CA SER A 83 -5.91 -4.39 -8.21
C SER A 83 -6.11 -4.81 -9.68
N PHE A 84 -5.99 -6.10 -10.00
CA PHE A 84 -6.04 -6.56 -11.39
C PHE A 84 -7.46 -6.61 -11.93
N CYS A 85 -7.65 -6.07 -13.13
CA CYS A 85 -8.84 -6.35 -13.92
C CYS A 85 -8.77 -7.76 -14.53
N GLN A 86 -9.89 -8.27 -15.05
CA GLN A 86 -9.97 -9.62 -15.61
C GLN A 86 -8.92 -9.90 -16.69
N SER A 87 -8.63 -8.94 -17.55
CA SER A 87 -7.60 -9.08 -18.60
C SER A 87 -6.18 -9.22 -18.02
N GLU A 88 -5.88 -8.51 -16.94
CA GLU A 88 -4.59 -8.62 -16.25
C GLU A 88 -4.44 -9.96 -15.54
N VAL A 89 -5.53 -10.48 -14.95
CA VAL A 89 -5.58 -11.83 -14.36
C VAL A 89 -5.21 -12.89 -15.40
N GLU A 90 -5.81 -12.82 -16.59
CA GLU A 90 -5.53 -13.73 -17.70
C GLU A 90 -4.07 -13.63 -18.15
N LYS A 91 -3.56 -12.41 -18.33
CA LYS A 91 -2.16 -12.15 -18.73
C LYS A 91 -1.18 -12.67 -17.67
N PHE A 92 -1.44 -12.40 -16.41
CA PHE A 92 -0.61 -12.87 -15.29
C PHE A 92 -0.50 -14.41 -15.29
N GLN A 93 -1.64 -15.12 -15.29
CA GLN A 93 -1.65 -16.57 -15.23
C GLN A 93 -1.02 -17.21 -16.48
N ALA A 94 -1.32 -16.67 -17.66
CA ALA A 94 -0.79 -17.16 -18.91
C ALA A 94 0.73 -16.98 -19.01
N MET A 95 1.24 -15.80 -18.61
CA MET A 95 2.68 -15.51 -18.59
C MET A 95 3.41 -16.34 -17.53
N ALA A 96 2.87 -16.47 -16.33
CA ALA A 96 3.43 -17.32 -15.29
C ALA A 96 3.51 -18.79 -15.74
N SER A 97 2.49 -19.27 -16.49
CA SER A 97 2.50 -20.60 -17.07
C SER A 97 3.56 -20.74 -18.17
N LYS A 98 3.65 -19.77 -19.11
CA LYS A 98 4.64 -19.75 -20.17
C LYS A 98 6.08 -19.75 -19.65
N LEU A 99 6.34 -18.94 -18.61
CA LEU A 99 7.66 -18.81 -18.00
C LEU A 99 7.97 -19.92 -16.99
N CYS A 100 7.02 -20.84 -16.75
CA CYS A 100 7.14 -21.92 -15.77
C CYS A 100 7.47 -21.41 -14.36
N LEU A 101 6.95 -20.23 -13.97
CA LEU A 101 7.23 -19.64 -12.66
C LEU A 101 6.61 -20.50 -11.56
N SER A 102 7.34 -20.59 -10.44
CA SER A 102 6.91 -21.29 -9.22
C SER A 102 7.34 -20.57 -7.94
N ASP A 103 8.27 -19.64 -8.03
CA ASP A 103 8.77 -18.86 -6.89
C ASP A 103 7.91 -17.62 -6.63
N ILE A 104 7.61 -17.32 -5.36
CA ILE A 104 6.78 -16.17 -4.99
C ILE A 104 7.41 -14.84 -5.41
N LYS A 105 8.73 -14.73 -5.35
CA LYS A 105 9.47 -13.56 -5.83
C LYS A 105 9.21 -13.29 -7.32
N ASP A 106 9.22 -14.36 -8.13
CA ASP A 106 8.99 -14.23 -9.57
C ASP A 106 7.52 -13.89 -9.87
N PHE A 107 6.58 -14.43 -9.09
CA PHE A 107 5.17 -14.03 -9.17
C PHE A 107 5.00 -12.55 -8.84
N ILE A 108 5.63 -12.04 -7.77
CA ILE A 108 5.60 -10.61 -7.43
C ILE A 108 6.17 -9.79 -8.59
N ASN A 109 7.33 -10.12 -9.12
CA ASN A 109 7.95 -9.42 -10.23
C ASN A 109 7.07 -9.43 -11.49
N LEU A 110 6.41 -10.54 -11.78
CA LEU A 110 5.51 -10.64 -12.92
C LEU A 110 4.31 -9.69 -12.83
N THR A 111 3.84 -9.34 -11.62
CA THR A 111 2.73 -8.39 -11.46
C THR A 111 3.04 -6.99 -12.02
N PHE A 112 4.30 -6.64 -12.23
CA PHE A 112 4.71 -5.33 -12.75
C PHE A 112 4.87 -5.29 -14.27
N CYS A 113 4.89 -6.43 -14.95
CA CYS A 113 5.18 -6.49 -16.38
C CYS A 113 4.23 -7.39 -17.20
N CYS A 114 3.35 -8.18 -16.56
CA CYS A 114 2.44 -9.08 -17.29
C CYS A 114 1.50 -8.33 -18.27
N GLN A 115 1.23 -7.06 -18.05
CA GLN A 115 0.42 -6.21 -18.93
C GLN A 115 1.03 -6.04 -20.33
N GLN A 116 2.34 -6.22 -20.47
CA GLN A 116 3.05 -6.13 -21.76
C GLN A 116 2.78 -7.34 -22.68
N ALA A 117 2.24 -8.43 -22.13
CA ALA A 117 1.87 -9.60 -22.91
C ALA A 117 0.49 -9.45 -23.55
N THR A 118 0.31 -10.08 -24.70
CA THR A 118 -1.01 -10.27 -25.33
C THR A 118 -1.46 -11.71 -25.12
N VAL A 119 -2.66 -11.90 -24.56
CA VAL A 119 -3.25 -13.23 -24.35
C VAL A 119 -4.55 -13.32 -25.12
N ILE A 120 -4.69 -14.37 -25.93
CA ILE A 120 -5.88 -14.65 -26.71
C ILE A 120 -6.57 -15.87 -26.11
N THR A 121 -7.74 -15.66 -25.51
CA THR A 121 -8.58 -16.72 -24.94
C THR A 121 -9.69 -17.13 -25.92
N ASP A 122 -10.09 -16.23 -26.82
CA ASP A 122 -11.12 -16.44 -27.83
C ASP A 122 -10.69 -15.79 -29.16
N PHE A 123 -10.66 -16.60 -30.23
CA PHE A 123 -10.28 -16.18 -31.59
C PHE A 123 -11.47 -15.71 -32.44
N THR A 124 -12.66 -15.61 -31.89
CA THR A 124 -13.87 -15.25 -32.68
C THR A 124 -13.91 -13.78 -33.05
N ASP A 125 -13.33 -12.89 -32.25
CA ASP A 125 -13.31 -11.43 -32.46
C ASP A 125 -11.90 -10.92 -32.76
N LEU A 126 -11.47 -11.07 -34.01
CA LEU A 126 -10.15 -10.60 -34.46
C LEU A 126 -10.02 -9.07 -34.41
N GLU A 127 -11.10 -8.33 -34.53
CA GLU A 127 -11.06 -6.86 -34.45
C GLU A 127 -10.68 -6.41 -33.03
N ARG A 128 -11.30 -6.99 -32.01
CA ARG A 128 -11.00 -6.73 -30.60
C ARG A 128 -9.58 -7.17 -30.25
N ILE A 129 -9.19 -8.39 -30.63
CA ILE A 129 -7.84 -8.93 -30.39
C ILE A 129 -6.77 -7.97 -30.90
N GLY A 130 -6.90 -7.46 -32.13
CA GLY A 130 -5.89 -6.58 -32.71
C GLY A 130 -5.84 -5.21 -32.03
N LYS A 131 -6.99 -4.68 -31.60
CA LYS A 131 -7.04 -3.43 -30.82
C LYS A 131 -6.41 -3.60 -29.45
N ASP A 132 -6.71 -4.69 -28.75
CA ASP A 132 -6.13 -5.02 -27.44
C ASP A 132 -4.60 -5.24 -27.56
N HIS A 133 -4.14 -5.88 -28.64
CA HIS A 133 -2.72 -6.03 -28.91
C HIS A 133 -2.04 -4.68 -29.18
N ALA A 134 -2.64 -3.82 -30.00
CA ALA A 134 -2.11 -2.49 -30.30
C ALA A 134 -1.98 -1.65 -29.02
N LEU A 135 -2.99 -1.69 -28.15
CA LEU A 135 -2.94 -1.05 -26.81
C LEU A 135 -1.80 -1.60 -25.96
N THR A 136 -1.67 -2.93 -25.92
CA THR A 136 -0.64 -3.60 -25.11
C THR A 136 0.77 -3.21 -25.57
N VAL A 137 1.01 -3.07 -26.88
CA VAL A 137 2.33 -2.74 -27.44
C VAL A 137 2.63 -1.24 -27.38
N CYS A 138 1.63 -0.40 -27.62
CA CYS A 138 1.80 1.06 -27.68
C CYS A 138 1.63 1.74 -26.33
N GLY A 139 0.97 1.08 -25.36
CA GLY A 139 0.70 1.63 -24.02
C GLY A 139 0.02 2.99 -24.06
N ASP A 140 0.39 3.85 -23.12
CA ASP A 140 -0.17 5.21 -22.94
C ASP A 140 0.08 6.16 -24.12
N SER A 141 0.89 5.77 -25.10
CA SER A 141 1.16 6.58 -26.29
C SER A 141 0.01 6.57 -27.31
N MET A 142 -1.00 5.71 -27.14
CA MET A 142 -2.13 5.55 -28.05
C MET A 142 -3.41 6.18 -27.46
N SER A 143 -3.95 7.21 -28.12
CA SER A 143 -5.24 7.79 -27.74
C SER A 143 -6.42 6.89 -28.16
N MET A 144 -7.57 7.04 -27.47
CA MET A 144 -8.80 6.29 -27.83
C MET A 144 -9.21 6.49 -29.31
N GLU A 145 -9.02 7.71 -29.84
CA GLU A 145 -9.34 8.00 -31.24
C GLU A 145 -8.39 7.27 -32.20
N MET A 146 -7.12 7.09 -31.84
CA MET A 146 -6.17 6.30 -32.62
C MET A 146 -6.53 4.81 -32.60
N ILE A 147 -6.97 4.29 -31.46
CA ILE A 147 -7.41 2.89 -31.29
C ILE A 147 -8.61 2.58 -32.18
N GLU A 148 -9.59 3.50 -32.25
CA GLU A 148 -10.76 3.32 -33.13
C GLU A 148 -10.40 3.23 -34.61
N ARG A 149 -9.31 3.89 -35.03
CA ARG A 149 -8.79 3.87 -36.40
C ARG A 149 -7.91 2.66 -36.71
N VAL A 150 -7.50 1.89 -35.70
CA VAL A 150 -6.71 0.67 -35.92
C VAL A 150 -7.56 -0.37 -36.64
N GLY A 151 -7.09 -0.87 -37.76
CA GLY A 151 -7.67 -2.03 -38.42
C GLY A 151 -7.37 -3.31 -37.64
N GLY A 152 -8.09 -3.52 -36.51
CA GLY A 152 -7.79 -4.55 -35.52
C GLY A 152 -7.66 -5.94 -36.15
N ARG A 153 -8.57 -6.30 -37.09
CA ARG A 153 -8.49 -7.58 -37.78
C ARG A 153 -7.15 -7.81 -38.48
N THR A 154 -6.59 -6.77 -39.13
CA THR A 154 -5.29 -6.87 -39.84
C THR A 154 -4.14 -7.06 -38.82
N VAL A 155 -4.19 -6.31 -37.72
CA VAL A 155 -3.19 -6.40 -36.65
C VAL A 155 -3.24 -7.79 -35.97
N ALA A 156 -4.44 -8.31 -35.70
CA ALA A 156 -4.60 -9.64 -35.11
C ALA A 156 -4.07 -10.74 -36.04
N LEU A 157 -4.37 -10.68 -37.36
CA LEU A 157 -3.87 -11.65 -38.31
C LEU A 157 -2.33 -11.58 -38.45
N ASP A 158 -1.73 -10.39 -38.43
CA ASP A 158 -0.28 -10.24 -38.44
C ASP A 158 0.35 -10.83 -37.19
N LEU A 159 -0.21 -10.57 -36.01
CA LEU A 159 0.22 -11.16 -34.74
C LEU A 159 0.17 -12.71 -34.81
N ILE A 160 -0.96 -13.28 -35.24
CA ILE A 160 -1.15 -14.74 -35.30
C ILE A 160 -0.21 -15.39 -36.32
N GLN A 161 0.05 -14.74 -37.45
CA GLN A 161 0.87 -15.30 -38.53
C GLN A 161 2.38 -15.15 -38.28
N ARG A 162 2.82 -14.07 -37.66
CA ARG A 162 4.24 -13.74 -37.48
C ARG A 162 4.73 -13.89 -36.05
N GLY A 163 3.80 -13.78 -35.07
CA GLY A 163 4.13 -13.91 -33.67
C GLY A 163 4.38 -15.35 -33.25
N ILE A 164 5.19 -15.52 -32.22
CA ILE A 164 5.45 -16.83 -31.62
C ILE A 164 4.49 -16.99 -30.44
N GLY A 165 3.27 -17.50 -30.71
CA GLY A 165 2.28 -17.79 -29.70
C GLY A 165 2.60 -19.08 -28.96
N VAL A 166 2.52 -19.06 -27.64
CA VAL A 166 2.66 -20.24 -26.78
C VAL A 166 1.30 -20.60 -26.18
N VAL A 167 0.87 -21.85 -26.38
CA VAL A 167 -0.39 -22.36 -25.82
C VAL A 167 -0.20 -22.65 -24.34
N THR A 168 -1.06 -22.10 -23.52
CA THR A 168 -1.12 -22.32 -22.06
C THR A 168 -2.54 -22.71 -21.65
N PRO A 169 -2.77 -23.20 -20.43
CA PRO A 169 -4.11 -23.44 -19.91
C PRO A 169 -5.00 -22.18 -19.87
N TYR A 170 -4.41 -21.00 -19.96
CA TYR A 170 -5.07 -19.69 -19.81
C TYR A 170 -5.20 -18.94 -21.15
N GLY A 171 -4.86 -19.56 -22.26
CA GLY A 171 -4.94 -18.99 -23.60
C GLY A 171 -3.60 -19.05 -24.37
N VAL A 172 -3.60 -18.49 -25.56
CA VAL A 172 -2.38 -18.36 -26.39
C VAL A 172 -1.70 -17.04 -26.06
N VAL A 173 -0.44 -17.14 -25.64
CA VAL A 173 0.38 -16.01 -25.14
C VAL A 173 1.40 -15.56 -26.18
N TYR A 174 1.41 -14.26 -26.44
CA TYR A 174 2.47 -13.55 -27.16
C TYR A 174 3.14 -12.60 -26.16
N ASP A 175 4.43 -12.79 -25.86
CA ASP A 175 5.13 -12.01 -24.84
C ASP A 175 5.53 -10.59 -25.27
N ASN A 176 5.45 -10.30 -26.57
CA ASN A 176 5.79 -9.00 -27.15
C ASN A 176 7.20 -8.49 -26.76
N GLY A 177 8.13 -9.40 -26.44
CA GLY A 177 9.47 -9.06 -25.97
C GLY A 177 9.53 -8.67 -24.49
N MET A 178 8.47 -8.91 -23.70
CA MET A 178 8.45 -8.70 -22.26
C MET A 178 9.62 -9.42 -21.58
N LYS A 179 10.27 -8.73 -20.66
CA LYS A 179 11.30 -9.28 -19.78
C LYS A 179 10.83 -9.21 -18.34
N LEU A 180 11.03 -10.30 -17.61
CA LEU A 180 10.80 -10.31 -16.17
C LEU A 180 11.91 -9.50 -15.50
N GLU A 181 11.59 -8.30 -15.04
CA GLU A 181 12.52 -7.43 -14.34
C GLU A 181 12.50 -7.74 -12.84
N PRO A 182 13.68 -7.88 -12.19
CA PRO A 182 13.76 -8.19 -10.76
C PRO A 182 13.57 -6.92 -9.91
N LEU A 183 12.39 -6.29 -9.98
CA LEU A 183 12.05 -5.13 -9.16
C LEU A 183 11.98 -5.48 -7.68
N TYR A 184 11.42 -6.64 -7.35
CA TYR A 184 11.50 -7.24 -6.04
C TYR A 184 12.71 -8.15 -5.97
N ASP A 185 13.61 -7.87 -5.05
CA ASP A 185 14.88 -8.60 -4.91
C ASP A 185 14.81 -9.84 -3.99
N GLY A 186 13.66 -10.05 -3.33
CA GLY A 186 13.43 -11.08 -2.30
C GLY A 186 13.47 -10.50 -0.88
N ARG A 187 13.67 -9.18 -0.73
CA ARG A 187 13.71 -8.49 0.55
C ARG A 187 12.98 -7.14 0.54
N HIS A 188 13.29 -6.28 -0.43
CA HIS A 188 12.79 -4.91 -0.48
C HIS A 188 11.61 -4.81 -1.43
N PHE A 189 10.42 -4.63 -0.89
CA PHE A 189 9.22 -4.48 -1.71
C PHE A 189 9.28 -3.18 -2.52
N PRO A 190 8.98 -3.24 -3.84
CA PRO A 190 8.74 -2.04 -4.61
C PRO A 190 7.60 -1.22 -3.99
N ALA A 191 7.68 0.11 -4.08
CA ALA A 191 6.60 0.98 -3.61
C ALA A 191 5.30 0.63 -4.34
N TYR A 192 4.25 0.38 -3.56
CA TYR A 192 2.92 0.09 -4.08
C TYR A 192 1.86 0.65 -3.14
N LEU A 193 0.95 1.43 -3.70
CA LEU A 193 -0.16 2.03 -2.97
C LEU A 193 -1.38 1.10 -3.05
N TYR A 194 -1.64 0.40 -1.96
CA TYR A 194 -2.88 -0.35 -1.78
C TYR A 194 -3.80 0.47 -0.88
N GLY A 195 -4.75 1.17 -1.50
CA GLY A 195 -5.57 2.19 -0.86
C GLY A 195 -4.97 3.60 -0.98
N LEU A 196 -5.56 4.55 -0.26
CA LEU A 196 -5.13 5.96 -0.23
C LEU A 196 -4.65 6.30 1.18
N PRO A 197 -3.35 6.19 1.47
CA PRO A 197 -2.81 6.57 2.78
C PRO A 197 -2.90 8.09 3.00
N GLN A 198 -2.86 8.52 4.26
CA GLN A 198 -2.72 9.93 4.60
C GLN A 198 -1.32 10.44 4.21
N LEU A 199 -0.30 9.64 4.50
CA LEU A 199 1.08 9.87 4.09
C LEU A 199 1.70 8.57 3.54
N GLY A 200 2.47 8.69 2.45
CA GLY A 200 3.35 7.64 1.96
C GLY A 200 4.80 8.02 2.25
N ILE A 201 5.53 7.16 2.95
CA ILE A 201 6.92 7.38 3.34
C ILE A 201 7.81 6.33 2.70
N GLU A 202 8.74 6.78 1.88
CA GLU A 202 9.78 5.93 1.31
C GLU A 202 10.98 5.85 2.27
N ILE A 203 11.46 4.63 2.52
CA ILE A 203 12.66 4.35 3.30
C ILE A 203 13.77 4.04 2.32
N LYS A 204 14.85 4.82 2.38
CA LYS A 204 16.05 4.67 1.55
C LYS A 204 17.23 4.22 2.43
N ALA A 205 17.95 3.21 1.99
CA ALA A 205 19.11 2.67 2.71
C ALA A 205 20.41 3.25 2.19
N GLY A 206 21.34 3.54 3.11
CA GLY A 206 22.72 3.96 2.82
C GLY A 206 22.85 5.30 2.11
N GLN A 207 24.07 5.59 1.62
CA GLN A 207 24.38 6.83 0.90
C GLN A 207 23.87 6.83 -0.55
N ASP A 208 23.68 5.66 -1.13
CA ASP A 208 23.24 5.53 -2.53
C ASP A 208 21.73 5.74 -2.72
N GLY A 209 20.99 5.88 -1.63
CA GLY A 209 19.57 6.21 -1.64
C GLY A 209 18.69 5.13 -2.31
N ALA A 210 19.13 3.86 -2.30
CA ALA A 210 18.32 2.77 -2.83
C ALA A 210 17.04 2.59 -2.00
N ALA A 211 15.89 2.43 -2.67
CA ALA A 211 14.63 2.15 -1.99
C ALA A 211 14.74 0.84 -1.20
N ALA A 212 14.47 0.90 0.09
CA ALA A 212 14.58 -0.21 1.02
C ALA A 212 13.22 -0.61 1.63
N GLY A 213 12.23 0.27 1.58
CA GLY A 213 10.88 0.02 2.05
C GLY A 213 9.93 1.18 1.80
N PHE A 214 8.65 0.92 1.99
CA PHE A 214 7.59 1.92 1.86
C PHE A 214 6.57 1.72 2.98
N LEU A 215 6.18 2.82 3.62
CA LEU A 215 5.15 2.84 4.67
C LEU A 215 3.95 3.67 4.21
N CYS A 216 2.76 3.13 4.41
CA CYS A 216 1.49 3.82 4.25
C CYS A 216 0.96 4.18 5.64
N LEU A 217 0.92 5.48 5.99
CA LEU A 217 0.37 5.91 7.26
C LEU A 217 -1.11 6.30 7.13
N PRO A 218 -1.95 5.99 8.13
CA PRO A 218 -1.59 5.29 9.37
C PRO A 218 -1.41 3.79 9.19
N CYS A 219 -0.53 3.20 9.98
CA CYS A 219 -0.33 1.76 10.08
C CYS A 219 -0.04 1.33 11.52
N SER A 220 0.01 0.01 11.80
CA SER A 220 0.33 -0.46 13.14
C SER A 220 1.82 -0.31 13.45
N ASP A 221 2.17 -0.29 14.73
CA ASP A 221 3.57 -0.21 15.15
C ASP A 221 4.33 -1.47 14.74
N LEU A 222 3.66 -2.62 14.70
CA LEU A 222 4.21 -3.87 14.20
C LEU A 222 4.55 -3.78 12.70
N GLN A 223 3.68 -3.17 11.89
CA GLN A 223 3.95 -2.94 10.46
C GLN A 223 5.19 -2.04 10.27
N ILE A 224 5.32 -0.99 11.08
CA ILE A 224 6.52 -0.12 11.07
C ILE A 224 7.77 -0.94 11.41
N GLN A 225 7.75 -1.67 12.51
CA GLN A 225 8.89 -2.48 12.96
C GLN A 225 9.31 -3.51 11.92
N ARG A 226 8.36 -4.24 11.33
CA ARG A 226 8.62 -5.25 10.29
C ARG A 226 9.21 -4.62 9.03
N THR A 227 8.67 -3.48 8.59
CA THR A 227 9.21 -2.74 7.45
C THR A 227 10.64 -2.27 7.70
N MET A 228 10.93 -1.74 8.88
CA MET A 228 12.28 -1.31 9.28
C MET A 228 13.26 -2.49 9.36
N GLN A 229 12.83 -3.65 9.89
CA GLN A 229 13.65 -4.86 9.91
C GLN A 229 13.95 -5.37 8.50
N ARG A 230 12.95 -5.34 7.61
CA ARG A 230 13.11 -5.72 6.21
C ARG A 230 14.04 -4.77 5.47
N ALA A 231 13.94 -3.48 5.72
CA ALA A 231 14.85 -2.47 5.17
C ALA A 231 16.31 -2.65 5.61
N GLY A 232 16.55 -3.40 6.69
CA GLY A 232 17.90 -3.75 7.14
C GLY A 232 18.50 -2.77 8.12
N SER A 233 18.10 -2.82 9.38
CA SER A 233 18.62 -1.97 10.48
C SER A 233 20.11 -2.19 10.85
N GLY A 234 20.89 -2.80 9.98
CA GLY A 234 22.29 -3.19 10.23
C GLY A 234 23.30 -2.06 10.00
N GLY A 235 23.25 -0.96 10.77
CA GLY A 235 24.41 -0.07 10.96
C GLY A 235 24.63 1.02 9.91
N GLN A 236 23.89 1.06 8.81
CA GLN A 236 23.86 2.20 7.89
C GLN A 236 22.61 3.03 8.15
N GLY A 237 22.76 4.36 8.28
CA GLY A 237 21.64 5.25 8.54
C GLY A 237 20.58 5.16 7.45
N PHE A 238 19.30 5.23 7.86
CA PHE A 238 18.18 5.37 6.93
C PHE A 238 17.93 6.85 6.64
N HIS A 239 17.51 7.10 5.41
CA HIS A 239 16.87 8.34 5.04
C HIS A 239 15.40 8.04 4.73
N MET A 240 14.49 8.79 5.34
CA MET A 240 13.05 8.68 5.08
C MET A 240 12.56 9.95 4.39
N GLU A 241 11.71 9.78 3.39
CA GLU A 241 11.15 10.89 2.61
C GLU A 241 9.64 10.70 2.44
N VAL A 242 8.88 11.78 2.63
CA VAL A 242 7.46 11.79 2.31
C VAL A 242 7.32 11.89 0.79
N THR A 243 6.80 10.86 0.16
CA THR A 243 6.59 10.79 -1.29
C THR A 243 5.14 10.94 -1.70
N MET A 244 4.21 10.77 -0.75
CA MET A 244 2.78 10.99 -0.94
C MET A 244 2.20 11.73 0.27
N ASP A 245 1.39 12.75 0.02
CA ASP A 245 0.72 13.56 1.03
C ASP A 245 -0.73 13.81 0.60
N SER A 246 -1.68 13.27 1.38
CA SER A 246 -3.13 13.42 1.21
C SER A 246 -3.77 14.14 2.39
N LEU A 247 -2.95 14.75 3.26
CA LEU A 247 -3.42 15.54 4.39
C LEU A 247 -4.05 16.86 3.92
N PRO A 248 -4.86 17.51 4.77
CA PRO A 248 -5.28 18.89 4.53
C PRO A 248 -4.07 19.83 4.31
N GLN A 249 -4.21 20.79 3.42
CA GLN A 249 -3.09 21.63 2.93
C GLN A 249 -2.35 22.36 4.05
N GLN A 250 -3.09 22.90 5.02
CA GLN A 250 -2.47 23.63 6.13
C GLN A 250 -1.76 22.68 7.10
N VAL A 251 -2.30 21.50 7.30
CA VAL A 251 -1.63 20.43 8.08
C VAL A 251 -0.30 20.06 7.43
N SER A 252 -0.30 19.78 6.12
CA SER A 252 0.93 19.45 5.37
C SER A 252 2.00 20.55 5.49
N SER A 253 1.60 21.82 5.59
CA SER A 253 2.53 22.95 5.73
C SER A 253 3.23 23.01 7.09
N VAL A 254 2.67 22.37 8.11
CA VAL A 254 3.20 22.38 9.48
C VAL A 254 4.13 21.19 9.76
N ILE A 255 3.79 20.02 9.25
CA ILE A 255 4.50 18.77 9.59
C ILE A 255 5.90 18.69 8.99
N SER A 256 6.78 17.93 9.64
CA SER A 256 8.12 17.64 9.14
C SER A 256 8.60 16.30 9.68
N LEU A 257 8.89 15.35 8.79
CA LEU A 257 9.34 14.01 9.18
C LEU A 257 10.61 14.03 10.04
N THR A 258 11.56 14.94 9.75
CA THR A 258 12.81 15.09 10.52
C THR A 258 12.63 15.68 11.91
N ARG A 259 11.61 16.51 12.10
CA ARG A 259 11.36 17.20 13.37
C ARG A 259 10.37 16.41 14.24
N ASP A 260 9.29 15.92 13.63
CA ASP A 260 8.18 15.31 14.35
C ASP A 260 8.38 13.79 14.56
N GLY A 261 9.17 13.16 13.67
CA GLY A 261 9.40 11.72 13.71
C GLY A 261 8.27 10.90 13.11
N LEU A 262 8.54 9.61 12.90
CA LEU A 262 7.61 8.69 12.24
C LEU A 262 6.39 8.38 13.13
N ASP A 263 6.63 8.16 14.43
CA ASP A 263 5.58 7.74 15.37
C ASP A 263 4.53 8.85 15.56
N GLU A 264 4.97 10.10 15.69
CA GLU A 264 4.06 11.24 15.84
C GLU A 264 3.29 11.50 14.54
N LEU A 265 3.92 11.37 13.37
CA LEU A 265 3.22 11.47 12.09
C LEU A 265 2.20 10.34 11.91
N ASN A 266 2.50 9.13 12.37
CA ASN A 266 1.58 8.01 12.37
C ASN A 266 0.38 8.27 13.28
N ALA A 267 0.61 8.79 14.48
CA ALA A 267 -0.45 9.17 15.41
C ALA A 267 -1.34 10.30 14.87
N LEU A 268 -0.75 11.30 14.20
CA LEU A 268 -1.48 12.35 13.51
C LEU A 268 -2.36 11.78 12.39
N CYS A 269 -1.80 10.90 11.55
CA CYS A 269 -2.56 10.25 10.48
C CYS A 269 -3.74 9.44 11.00
N ARG A 270 -3.57 8.72 12.11
CA ARG A 270 -4.67 8.01 12.81
C ARG A 270 -5.77 8.97 13.28
N ALA A 271 -5.42 10.16 13.74
CA ALA A 271 -6.41 11.16 14.19
C ALA A 271 -7.17 11.80 13.01
N ILE A 272 -6.54 11.91 11.85
CA ILE A 272 -7.14 12.55 10.66
C ILE A 272 -7.93 11.55 9.81
N GLU A 273 -7.56 10.27 9.79
CA GLU A 273 -8.19 9.25 8.96
C GLU A 273 -9.73 9.19 9.07
N PRO A 274 -10.33 9.22 10.29
CA PRO A 274 -11.78 9.15 10.44
C PRO A 274 -12.51 10.44 10.05
N LEU A 275 -11.80 11.55 9.79
CA LEU A 275 -12.41 12.84 9.49
C LEU A 275 -13.01 12.85 8.08
N ASN A 276 -14.27 13.27 7.98
CA ASN A 276 -14.92 13.51 6.70
C ASN A 276 -14.41 14.79 6.03
N ALA A 277 -14.83 15.06 4.78
CA ALA A 277 -14.36 16.21 4.00
C ALA A 277 -14.59 17.55 4.72
N GLU A 278 -15.77 17.78 5.31
CA GLU A 278 -16.09 19.00 6.05
C GLU A 278 -15.20 19.18 7.28
N GLN A 279 -14.93 18.09 8.01
CA GLN A 279 -14.05 18.11 9.17
C GLN A 279 -12.58 18.38 8.80
N ARG A 280 -12.13 17.86 7.65
CA ARG A 280 -10.78 18.15 7.10
C ARG A 280 -10.63 19.61 6.71
N GLU A 281 -11.62 20.21 6.05
CA GLU A 281 -11.66 21.63 5.75
C GLU A 281 -11.66 22.47 7.03
N LYS A 282 -12.43 22.03 8.04
CA LYS A 282 -12.46 22.69 9.33
C LYS A 282 -11.11 22.63 10.03
N LEU A 283 -10.41 21.47 9.96
CA LEU A 283 -9.07 21.32 10.52
C LEU A 283 -8.07 22.27 9.88
N ASP A 284 -8.11 22.45 8.56
CA ASP A 284 -7.27 23.44 7.86
C ASP A 284 -7.50 24.86 8.41
N ALA A 285 -8.76 25.24 8.60
CA ALA A 285 -9.11 26.51 9.17
C ALA A 285 -8.64 26.67 10.63
N VAL A 286 -8.74 25.61 11.43
CA VAL A 286 -8.27 25.58 12.82
C VAL A 286 -6.75 25.69 12.91
N VAL A 287 -6.00 25.05 12.01
CA VAL A 287 -4.53 25.14 11.92
C VAL A 287 -4.10 26.59 11.62
N LEU A 288 -4.80 27.29 10.71
CA LEU A 288 -4.55 28.71 10.44
C LEU A 288 -4.82 29.61 11.66
N LEU A 289 -5.85 29.28 12.44
CA LEU A 289 -6.20 30.02 13.67
C LEU A 289 -5.16 29.79 14.78
N ALA A 290 -4.91 28.52 15.10
CA ALA A 290 -4.11 28.12 16.26
C ALA A 290 -2.60 28.24 16.02
N ARG A 291 -2.15 28.15 14.77
CA ARG A 291 -0.75 28.23 14.33
C ARG A 291 0.16 27.23 15.04
N PRO A 292 -0.19 25.92 15.01
CA PRO A 292 0.64 24.88 15.60
C PRO A 292 2.03 24.83 14.96
N LYS A 293 3.03 24.33 15.69
CA LYS A 293 4.41 24.22 15.23
C LYS A 293 4.84 22.79 14.95
N TYR A 294 4.14 21.81 15.52
CA TYR A 294 4.49 20.40 15.52
C TYR A 294 3.28 19.53 15.15
N ALA A 295 3.56 18.32 14.68
CA ALA A 295 2.51 17.36 14.34
C ALA A 295 1.63 16.99 15.55
N GLY A 296 2.22 16.88 16.76
CA GLY A 296 1.48 16.62 18.00
C GLY A 296 0.45 17.70 18.33
N GLU A 297 0.80 18.97 18.13
CA GLU A 297 -0.13 20.08 18.33
C GLU A 297 -1.30 20.01 17.32
N VAL A 298 -1.02 19.64 16.06
CA VAL A 298 -2.06 19.43 15.05
C VAL A 298 -2.95 18.24 15.42
N ARG A 299 -2.37 17.16 15.95
CA ARG A 299 -3.10 15.98 16.42
C ARG A 299 -4.09 16.36 17.53
N GLN A 300 -3.68 17.16 18.51
CA GLN A 300 -4.56 17.68 19.56
C GLN A 300 -5.72 18.51 19.00
N LEU A 301 -5.44 19.35 18.00
CA LEU A 301 -6.49 20.13 17.33
C LEU A 301 -7.48 19.23 16.57
N ALA A 302 -6.99 18.19 15.89
CA ALA A 302 -7.83 17.22 15.17
C ALA A 302 -8.75 16.43 16.11
N GLN A 303 -8.25 16.03 17.28
CA GLN A 303 -9.02 15.33 18.30
C GLN A 303 -10.08 16.20 18.99
N ASN A 304 -9.91 17.52 18.97
CA ASN A 304 -10.78 18.48 19.64
C ASN A 304 -11.54 19.41 18.68
N LEU A 305 -11.81 18.95 17.45
CA LEU A 305 -12.50 19.74 16.43
C LEU A 305 -13.92 20.18 16.80
N ASP A 306 -14.57 19.51 17.74
CA ASP A 306 -15.88 19.88 18.28
C ASP A 306 -15.87 21.18 19.05
N GLN A 307 -14.71 21.61 19.59
CA GLN A 307 -14.52 22.89 20.29
C GLN A 307 -14.38 24.08 19.31
N PHE A 308 -14.45 23.84 18.00
CA PHE A 308 -14.39 24.87 16.97
C PHE A 308 -15.68 24.89 16.14
N LYS A 309 -16.14 26.09 15.79
CA LYS A 309 -17.35 26.25 14.96
C LYS A 309 -17.11 27.22 13.80
N PHE A 310 -17.69 26.91 12.66
CA PHE A 310 -17.85 27.89 11.59
C PHE A 310 -18.92 28.90 11.99
N VAL A 311 -18.60 30.18 11.81
CA VAL A 311 -19.52 31.29 12.12
C VAL A 311 -19.82 32.09 10.84
N PRO A 312 -21.11 32.49 10.63
CA PRO A 312 -21.51 33.24 9.45
C PRO A 312 -21.00 34.68 9.49
N LYS A 313 -20.87 35.30 8.33
CA LYS A 313 -20.62 36.76 8.18
C LYS A 313 -21.96 37.51 8.33
N PRO A 314 -21.99 38.71 8.94
CA PRO A 314 -20.88 39.45 9.53
C PRO A 314 -20.54 38.95 10.92
N PHE A 315 -19.28 39.04 11.32
CA PHE A 315 -18.72 38.53 12.53
C PHE A 315 -18.21 39.65 13.46
N ASP A 316 -18.22 39.40 14.78
CA ASP A 316 -17.62 40.32 15.77
C ASP A 316 -16.08 40.28 15.63
N PRO A 317 -15.43 41.41 15.24
CA PRO A 317 -13.99 41.42 15.04
C PRO A 317 -13.15 41.28 16.32
N ASN A 318 -13.79 41.24 17.49
CA ASN A 318 -13.11 41.04 18.78
C ASN A 318 -13.08 39.58 19.27
N ALA A 319 -13.65 38.65 18.53
CA ALA A 319 -13.59 37.25 18.88
C ALA A 319 -12.33 36.58 18.30
N ASP A 320 -11.78 35.59 19.03
CA ASP A 320 -10.68 34.77 18.54
C ASP A 320 -11.14 33.91 17.37
N CYS A 321 -10.89 34.38 16.15
CA CYS A 321 -11.27 33.68 14.92
C CYS A 321 -10.26 33.94 13.81
N ALA A 322 -10.18 32.99 12.87
CA ALA A 322 -9.47 33.17 11.62
C ALA A 322 -10.46 33.20 10.46
N MET A 323 -10.20 34.10 9.49
CA MET A 323 -10.88 34.07 8.22
C MET A 323 -10.18 33.09 7.31
N THR A 324 -10.96 32.17 6.75
CA THR A 324 -10.51 31.19 5.75
C THR A 324 -11.30 31.39 4.47
N ASP A 325 -10.92 30.74 3.38
CA ASP A 325 -11.69 30.74 2.13
C ASP A 325 -13.11 30.19 2.33
N LEU A 326 -13.30 29.31 3.31
CA LEU A 326 -14.55 28.63 3.64
C LEU A 326 -15.42 29.39 4.66
N GLY A 327 -14.90 30.41 5.33
CA GLY A 327 -15.60 31.18 6.32
C GLY A 327 -14.74 31.51 7.55
N TYR A 328 -15.41 31.86 8.67
CA TYR A 328 -14.73 32.12 9.93
C TYR A 328 -14.81 30.88 10.81
N VAL A 329 -13.69 30.51 11.45
CA VAL A 329 -13.65 29.50 12.49
C VAL A 329 -13.46 30.22 13.82
N ALA A 330 -14.32 29.94 14.80
CA ALA A 330 -14.21 30.45 16.15
C ALA A 330 -13.98 29.30 17.15
N TYR A 331 -13.05 29.52 18.05
CA TYR A 331 -12.82 28.65 19.20
C TYR A 331 -13.77 29.01 20.34
N HIS A 332 -14.34 28.00 21.02
CA HIS A 332 -15.26 28.18 22.15
C HIS A 332 -14.99 27.19 23.29
N GLY A 333 -13.81 26.56 23.32
CA GLY A 333 -13.39 25.69 24.41
C GLY A 333 -13.12 26.47 25.73
N CYS A 334 -12.95 25.72 26.81
CA CYS A 334 -12.67 26.26 28.14
C CYS A 334 -11.17 26.51 28.37
N LEU A 335 -10.29 25.86 27.63
CA LEU A 335 -8.84 26.02 27.67
C LEU A 335 -8.39 27.15 26.73
N THR A 336 -7.22 27.69 26.95
CA THR A 336 -6.57 28.50 25.90
C THR A 336 -6.12 27.61 24.74
N LEU A 337 -5.95 28.18 23.53
CA LEU A 337 -5.44 27.41 22.39
C LEU A 337 -4.05 26.80 22.66
N GLU A 338 -3.21 27.50 23.43
CA GLU A 338 -1.89 27.01 23.82
C GLU A 338 -2.00 25.81 24.79
N GLU A 339 -2.98 25.80 25.70
CA GLU A 339 -3.22 24.68 26.61
C GLU A 339 -3.83 23.49 25.87
N LEU A 340 -4.74 23.73 24.93
CA LEU A 340 -5.35 22.70 24.09
C LEU A 340 -4.31 21.95 23.24
N MET A 341 -3.30 22.64 22.73
CA MET A 341 -2.25 22.07 21.90
C MET A 341 -1.15 21.33 22.67
N LYS A 342 -1.13 21.42 24.01
CA LYS A 342 -0.17 20.65 24.82
C LYS A 342 -0.62 19.20 24.91
N ASP A 343 0.33 18.27 24.71
CA ASP A 343 0.09 16.86 25.04
C ASP A 343 -0.25 16.72 26.51
N ASP A 344 -1.30 15.94 26.81
CA ASP A 344 -1.64 15.65 28.21
C ASP A 344 -0.51 14.80 28.82
N PRO A 345 0.14 15.26 29.90
CA PRO A 345 1.20 14.50 30.56
C PRO A 345 0.77 13.10 31.00
N ALA A 346 -0.53 12.85 31.14
CA ALA A 346 -1.07 11.54 31.51
C ALA A 346 -0.93 10.50 30.37
N GLU A 347 -0.97 10.88 29.10
CA GLU A 347 -0.73 9.96 27.98
C GLU A 347 0.75 9.60 27.85
N GLN A 348 1.67 10.51 28.14
CA GLN A 348 3.11 10.23 28.15
C GLN A 348 3.48 9.19 29.24
N TYR A 349 2.86 9.25 30.41
CA TYR A 349 3.09 8.28 31.49
C TYR A 349 2.54 6.88 31.15
N GLN A 350 1.48 6.76 30.36
CA GLN A 350 0.95 5.46 29.92
C GLN A 350 1.86 4.82 28.86
N GLN A 351 2.35 5.57 27.91
CA GLN A 351 3.30 5.09 26.89
C GLN A 351 4.65 4.68 27.50
N GLU A 352 5.17 5.45 28.48
CA GLU A 352 6.41 5.07 29.19
C GLU A 352 6.23 3.83 30.07
N GLN A 353 5.05 3.60 30.65
CA GLN A 353 4.77 2.38 31.43
C GLN A 353 4.58 1.14 30.55
N GLU A 354 4.00 1.28 29.37
CA GLU A 354 3.86 0.17 28.42
C GLU A 354 5.21 -0.22 27.83
N MET A 355 6.09 0.75 27.52
CA MET A 355 7.45 0.47 27.03
C MET A 355 8.40 -0.02 28.14
N GLY A 356 8.22 0.45 29.38
CA GLY A 356 9.04 0.02 30.53
C GLY A 356 8.67 -1.35 31.11
N GLY A 357 7.56 -1.92 30.73
CA GLY A 357 7.09 -3.25 31.17
C GLY A 357 7.63 -4.44 30.36
N MET A 358 8.42 -4.19 29.32
CA MET A 358 9.05 -5.20 28.46
C MET A 358 10.59 -5.30 28.68
N ALA A 359 11.10 -4.97 29.88
CA ALA A 359 12.51 -5.16 30.21
C ALA A 359 12.74 -6.42 31.07
#